data_c09c7353a5c4a001d6b2a880aef1b838
#
_entry.id   c09c7353a5c4a001d6b2a880aef1b838
#
_cell.length_a   1.000
_cell.length_b   1.000
_cell.length_c   1.000
_cell.angle_alpha   90.00
_cell.angle_beta   90.00
_cell.angle_gamma   90.00
#
_symmetry.space_group_name_H-M   'P 1'
#
loop_
_entity.id
_entity.type
_entity.pdbx_description
1 polymer ?
#
loop_
_entity_poly.entity_id
_entity_poly.type
_entity_poly.pdbx_seq_one_letter_code
_entity_poly.pdbx_strand_id
1 'polypeptide(L)'
;MPETHERQLSTSEDETGKQRRSSSSASENRATMVTYWKRNSNPNLQSMMLDTNADKINQFEYPEILECLPDLDGKRVLELGAGIGRFTKRFAQLAKSVVAVDFMESFLEKNREENSHYGTVEFLHKDATQLSFERNSFDIVFSNWLFMYLSDEETEQLLQKSLSWLSPDGTLFFRESCFHSSGNIKPDENPTYYRSPRQYIDICQSRILNGTPEHPHDQVYELIFAKALESYYEIKNNNNQVCFLFSKTNLQNLHGYKTLQDFLDHSEYALKSIQKYESVRGEGYVTIGGAELTRELTKRLNLTSSQRLLNFGSATGGSSFQISQDYGCEIVGVDISANMIGIAWDRALSYKGHRIRFEVGDGRKMRFSPSKFDVIYSRDVMFHVSDKTALLNNFYTWLKHDGRLLITDFCCGNTPFSQDLIDYARSGMYTMTPIQEYAELFEKCGFIEVHVEDRSDLYQQYCQNEIEIAEKNRMNPNSKLTRQELDECVRQWKLKYSLTNSGQRRWCIFEALKPSVSFYEDDNNEQ
;
A
#
# COMPACT_ATOMS: atom_id res chain seq x y z
N MET A 1 -57.63 27.67 -11.10
CA MET A 1 -56.68 27.51 -12.21
C MET A 1 -55.60 28.50 -11.99
N PRO A 2 -54.35 28.08 -11.67
CA PRO A 2 -53.26 28.18 -12.63
C PRO A 2 -52.43 26.87 -12.67
N GLU A 3 -51.80 26.69 -13.80
CA GLU A 3 -51.09 25.54 -14.28
C GLU A 3 -49.79 25.27 -13.49
N THR A 4 -49.58 24.01 -13.11
CA THR A 4 -48.33 23.50 -12.54
C THR A 4 -47.41 23.01 -13.67
N HIS A 5 -46.27 23.67 -13.89
CA HIS A 5 -45.20 23.16 -14.70
C HIS A 5 -44.37 22.15 -13.90
N GLU A 6 -44.52 20.89 -14.21
CA GLU A 6 -43.61 19.82 -13.81
C GLU A 6 -42.29 19.97 -14.58
N ARG A 7 -41.20 20.26 -13.86
CA ARG A 7 -39.84 20.06 -14.37
C ARG A 7 -39.43 18.62 -14.10
N GLN A 8 -39.33 17.83 -15.14
CA GLN A 8 -38.65 16.54 -15.11
C GLN A 8 -37.17 16.78 -14.88
N LEU A 9 -36.66 16.40 -13.71
CA LEU A 9 -35.26 16.20 -13.41
C LEU A 9 -34.91 14.75 -13.75
N SER A 10 -34.25 14.54 -14.88
CA SER A 10 -33.58 13.28 -15.19
C SER A 10 -32.22 13.28 -14.49
N THR A 11 -32.14 12.67 -13.33
CA THR A 11 -30.87 12.29 -12.70
C THR A 11 -30.69 10.79 -12.88
N SER A 12 -29.88 10.41 -13.84
CA SER A 12 -29.23 9.09 -13.87
C SER A 12 -27.80 9.27 -13.39
N GLU A 13 -27.57 9.31 -12.10
CA GLU A 13 -26.27 9.08 -11.50
C GLU A 13 -26.05 7.56 -11.43
N ASP A 14 -25.06 7.10 -12.22
CA ASP A 14 -24.55 5.74 -12.15
C ASP A 14 -23.63 5.64 -10.93
N GLU A 15 -23.88 4.70 -10.03
CA GLU A 15 -23.24 4.56 -8.70
C GLU A 15 -21.72 4.24 -8.73
N THR A 16 -21.03 4.39 -9.86
CA THR A 16 -19.61 4.03 -10.00
C THR A 16 -18.64 5.21 -10.19
N GLY A 17 -19.08 6.45 -9.98
CA GLY A 17 -18.16 7.62 -10.01
C GLY A 17 -17.33 7.80 -11.29
N LYS A 18 -17.71 7.18 -12.42
CA LYS A 18 -17.06 7.34 -13.71
C LYS A 18 -17.51 8.66 -14.35
N GLN A 19 -16.69 9.69 -14.30
CA GLN A 19 -16.79 10.76 -15.29
C GLN A 19 -16.56 10.15 -16.68
N ARG A 20 -17.64 9.77 -17.38
CA ARG A 20 -17.59 9.45 -18.79
C ARG A 20 -17.29 10.74 -19.56
N ARG A 21 -16.03 10.91 -20.00
CA ARG A 21 -15.76 11.80 -21.12
C ARG A 21 -16.47 11.25 -22.36
N SER A 22 -17.05 12.16 -23.16
CA SER A 22 -17.69 11.88 -24.43
C SER A 22 -16.84 10.93 -25.29
N SER A 23 -17.48 10.07 -26.06
CA SER A 23 -16.91 9.02 -26.91
C SER A 23 -16.04 9.55 -28.06
N SER A 24 -14.91 10.21 -27.74
CA SER A 24 -13.83 10.42 -28.68
C SER A 24 -13.09 9.09 -28.87
N SER A 25 -12.73 8.75 -30.09
CA SER A 25 -11.99 7.51 -30.35
C SER A 25 -10.63 7.51 -29.64
N ALA A 26 -10.10 6.34 -29.27
CA ALA A 26 -8.78 6.23 -28.64
C ALA A 26 -7.68 6.95 -29.46
N SER A 27 -7.80 6.95 -30.78
CA SER A 27 -6.91 7.66 -31.70
C SER A 27 -6.98 9.20 -31.58
N GLU A 28 -8.17 9.77 -31.31
CA GLU A 28 -8.33 11.22 -31.13
C GLU A 28 -7.72 11.68 -29.80
N ASN A 29 -7.92 10.89 -28.74
CA ASN A 29 -7.31 11.18 -27.44
C ASN A 29 -5.78 11.13 -27.52
N ARG A 30 -5.22 10.16 -28.26
CA ARG A 30 -3.79 10.04 -28.48
C ARG A 30 -3.23 11.24 -29.25
N ALA A 31 -3.89 11.66 -30.31
CA ALA A 31 -3.52 12.85 -31.11
C ALA A 31 -3.54 14.13 -30.24
N THR A 32 -4.53 14.26 -29.36
CA THR A 32 -4.64 15.39 -28.42
C THR A 32 -3.46 15.40 -27.45
N MET A 33 -3.08 14.24 -26.88
CA MET A 33 -1.94 14.12 -25.99
C MET A 33 -0.61 14.47 -26.66
N VAL A 34 -0.37 13.97 -27.86
CA VAL A 34 0.82 14.31 -28.65
C VAL A 34 0.87 15.82 -28.96
N THR A 35 -0.27 16.42 -29.35
CA THR A 35 -0.37 17.86 -29.62
C THR A 35 -0.11 18.68 -28.36
N TYR A 36 -0.66 18.27 -27.21
CA TYR A 36 -0.44 18.90 -25.92
C TYR A 36 1.05 18.98 -25.59
N TRP A 37 1.79 17.85 -25.64
CA TRP A 37 3.22 17.83 -25.32
C TRP A 37 4.06 18.58 -26.34
N LYS A 38 3.71 18.55 -27.63
CA LYS A 38 4.40 19.35 -28.64
C LYS A 38 4.26 20.85 -28.38
N ARG A 39 3.12 21.32 -27.87
CA ARG A 39 2.91 22.74 -27.47
C ARG A 39 3.69 23.08 -26.18
N ASN A 40 3.88 22.12 -25.29
CA ASN A 40 4.60 22.28 -24.01
C ASN A 40 6.03 21.71 -24.07
N SER A 41 6.69 21.83 -25.21
CA SER A 41 7.98 21.21 -25.52
C SER A 41 9.21 21.91 -24.92
N ASN A 42 9.02 22.87 -24.00
CA ASN A 42 10.16 23.53 -23.35
C ASN A 42 10.87 22.53 -22.42
N PRO A 43 12.16 22.16 -22.69
CA PRO A 43 12.83 21.10 -21.99
C PRO A 43 13.39 21.58 -20.64
N ASN A 44 12.52 21.96 -19.71
CA ASN A 44 12.86 22.34 -18.36
C ASN A 44 11.97 21.66 -17.32
N LEU A 45 12.41 21.69 -16.06
CA LEU A 45 11.75 20.99 -14.95
C LEU A 45 10.35 21.54 -14.67
N GLN A 46 10.15 22.86 -14.74
CA GLN A 46 8.85 23.49 -14.48
C GLN A 46 7.79 23.07 -15.49
N SER A 47 8.16 23.02 -16.78
CA SER A 47 7.25 22.55 -17.84
C SER A 47 6.90 21.07 -17.69
N MET A 48 7.84 20.22 -17.28
CA MET A 48 7.60 18.80 -17.07
C MET A 48 6.75 18.53 -15.82
N MET A 49 6.99 19.25 -14.73
CA MET A 49 6.26 19.06 -13.48
C MET A 49 4.94 19.84 -13.42
N LEU A 50 4.70 20.74 -14.39
CA LEU A 50 3.56 21.67 -14.40
C LEU A 50 3.44 22.46 -13.09
N ASP A 51 4.58 22.86 -12.53
CA ASP A 51 4.65 23.53 -11.24
C ASP A 51 5.73 24.61 -11.21
N THR A 52 5.36 25.80 -10.75
CA THR A 52 6.31 26.94 -10.62
C THR A 52 7.34 26.73 -9.52
N ASN A 53 7.07 25.83 -8.55
CA ASN A 53 7.97 25.44 -7.48
C ASN A 53 8.72 24.13 -7.76
N ALA A 54 8.82 23.72 -9.03
CA ALA A 54 9.39 22.45 -9.46
C ALA A 54 10.78 22.18 -8.86
N ASP A 55 11.66 23.18 -8.84
CA ASP A 55 13.03 23.03 -8.30
C ASP A 55 13.01 22.70 -6.80
N LYS A 56 12.17 23.39 -6.02
CA LYS A 56 12.02 23.14 -4.60
C LYS A 56 11.44 21.75 -4.34
N ILE A 57 10.38 21.39 -5.07
CA ILE A 57 9.74 20.07 -4.94
C ILE A 57 10.74 18.98 -5.30
N ASN A 58 11.45 19.13 -6.42
CA ASN A 58 12.44 18.17 -6.89
C ASN A 58 13.57 17.92 -5.88
N GLN A 59 14.00 18.95 -5.16
CA GLN A 59 15.06 18.81 -4.14
C GLN A 59 14.69 17.76 -3.06
N PHE A 60 13.41 17.66 -2.72
CA PHE A 60 12.93 16.74 -1.68
C PHE A 60 12.36 15.43 -2.25
N GLU A 61 11.59 15.49 -3.36
CA GLU A 61 10.97 14.28 -3.90
C GLU A 61 11.94 13.35 -4.62
N TYR A 62 13.00 13.92 -5.24
CA TYR A 62 13.96 13.14 -6.00
C TYR A 62 14.69 12.09 -5.13
N PRO A 63 15.29 12.45 -3.97
CA PRO A 63 15.90 11.46 -3.09
C PRO A 63 14.85 10.47 -2.54
N GLU A 64 13.64 10.94 -2.19
CA GLU A 64 12.57 10.07 -1.69
C GLU A 64 12.15 9.00 -2.71
N ILE A 65 12.06 9.38 -4.01
CA ILE A 65 11.76 8.42 -5.08
C ILE A 65 12.91 7.41 -5.24
N LEU A 66 14.16 7.87 -5.16
CA LEU A 66 15.31 6.98 -5.26
C LEU A 66 15.37 5.96 -4.11
N GLU A 67 14.98 6.35 -2.90
CA GLU A 67 14.86 5.44 -1.75
C GLU A 67 13.77 4.37 -1.94
N CYS A 68 12.80 4.64 -2.80
CA CYS A 68 11.75 3.67 -3.14
C CYS A 68 12.23 2.58 -4.12
N LEU A 69 13.35 2.80 -4.80
CA LEU A 69 13.84 1.87 -5.81
C LEU A 69 14.64 0.72 -5.18
N PRO A 70 14.65 -0.45 -5.83
CA PRO A 70 15.61 -1.50 -5.47
C PRO A 70 17.05 -1.04 -5.75
N ASP A 71 18.00 -1.85 -5.30
CA ASP A 71 19.40 -1.64 -5.64
C ASP A 71 19.59 -1.62 -7.17
N LEU A 72 20.32 -0.62 -7.64
CA LEU A 72 20.56 -0.36 -9.06
C LEU A 72 21.87 -0.98 -9.56
N ASP A 73 22.76 -1.39 -8.66
CA ASP A 73 24.09 -1.89 -9.04
C ASP A 73 23.97 -3.14 -9.92
N GLY A 74 24.65 -3.09 -11.06
CA GLY A 74 24.67 -4.17 -12.04
C GLY A 74 23.34 -4.43 -12.78
N LYS A 75 22.29 -3.62 -12.59
CA LYS A 75 20.96 -3.81 -13.16
C LYS A 75 20.81 -3.24 -14.57
N ARG A 76 19.96 -3.88 -15.37
CA ARG A 76 19.52 -3.38 -16.68
C ARG A 76 18.20 -2.62 -16.46
N VAL A 77 18.19 -1.33 -16.77
CA VAL A 77 17.06 -0.45 -16.50
C VAL A 77 16.38 -0.02 -17.81
N LEU A 78 15.06 -0.13 -17.89
CA LEU A 78 14.25 0.51 -18.91
C LEU A 78 13.52 1.70 -18.27
N GLU A 79 13.83 2.92 -18.74
CA GLU A 79 13.19 4.15 -18.30
C GLU A 79 12.16 4.60 -19.34
N LEU A 80 10.88 4.52 -19.00
CA LEU A 80 9.74 4.89 -19.83
C LEU A 80 9.31 6.33 -19.53
N GLY A 81 9.29 7.20 -20.56
CA GLY A 81 9.02 8.62 -20.39
C GLY A 81 10.20 9.33 -19.70
N ALA A 82 11.41 9.12 -20.21
CA ALA A 82 12.65 9.60 -19.59
C ALA A 82 12.77 11.15 -19.57
N GLY A 83 12.03 11.82 -20.45
CA GLY A 83 12.02 13.27 -20.53
C GLY A 83 13.42 13.86 -20.71
N ILE A 84 13.74 14.91 -19.98
CA ILE A 84 15.04 15.59 -19.99
C ILE A 84 16.14 14.86 -19.19
N GLY A 85 15.91 13.62 -18.74
CA GLY A 85 16.93 12.79 -18.09
C GLY A 85 17.05 12.96 -16.59
N ARG A 86 15.99 13.40 -15.93
CA ARG A 86 15.98 13.65 -14.48
C ARG A 86 16.44 12.42 -13.67
N PHE A 87 15.95 11.23 -13.98
CA PHE A 87 16.34 9.98 -13.34
C PHE A 87 17.42 9.23 -14.13
N THR A 88 17.49 9.41 -15.45
CA THR A 88 18.50 8.81 -16.34
C THR A 88 19.90 9.02 -15.79
N LYS A 89 20.22 10.22 -15.30
CA LYS A 89 21.52 10.54 -14.70
C LYS A 89 21.92 9.57 -13.59
N ARG A 90 21.00 9.31 -12.65
CA ARG A 90 21.27 8.42 -11.52
C ARG A 90 21.38 6.98 -11.95
N PHE A 91 20.52 6.55 -12.88
CA PHE A 91 20.58 5.20 -13.44
C PHE A 91 21.90 4.99 -14.21
N ALA A 92 22.31 5.96 -15.02
CA ALA A 92 23.58 5.91 -15.76
C ALA A 92 24.81 5.76 -14.88
N GLN A 93 24.77 6.29 -13.65
CA GLN A 93 25.87 6.22 -12.68
C GLN A 93 25.99 4.85 -12.00
N LEU A 94 24.88 4.14 -11.81
CA LEU A 94 24.83 2.97 -10.94
C LEU A 94 24.48 1.69 -11.70
N ALA A 95 23.63 1.79 -12.72
CA ALA A 95 23.14 0.62 -13.44
C ALA A 95 24.17 0.10 -14.45
N LYS A 96 24.07 -1.19 -14.77
CA LYS A 96 24.86 -1.83 -15.83
C LYS A 96 24.57 -1.21 -17.20
N SER A 97 23.28 -0.97 -17.48
CA SER A 97 22.83 -0.36 -18.73
C SER A 97 21.44 0.28 -18.53
N VAL A 98 21.18 1.33 -19.29
CA VAL A 98 19.92 2.06 -19.28
C VAL A 98 19.41 2.19 -20.71
N VAL A 99 18.13 1.89 -20.93
CA VAL A 99 17.41 2.28 -22.15
C VAL A 99 16.45 3.39 -21.78
N ALA A 100 16.74 4.62 -22.17
CA ALA A 100 15.96 5.80 -21.89
C ALA A 100 15.03 6.10 -23.09
N VAL A 101 13.72 5.99 -22.87
CA VAL A 101 12.69 6.12 -23.93
C VAL A 101 11.86 7.36 -23.70
N ASP A 102 11.73 8.20 -24.74
CA ASP A 102 10.76 9.27 -24.75
C ASP A 102 10.23 9.49 -26.19
N PHE A 103 8.97 9.93 -26.32
CA PHE A 103 8.41 10.24 -27.62
C PHE A 103 8.65 11.70 -28.04
N MET A 104 9.12 12.56 -27.11
CA MET A 104 9.49 13.94 -27.35
C MET A 104 10.99 14.02 -27.68
N GLU A 105 11.31 14.24 -28.98
CA GLU A 105 12.69 14.29 -29.45
C GLU A 105 13.51 15.38 -28.74
N SER A 106 12.95 16.58 -28.57
CA SER A 106 13.62 17.69 -27.87
C SER A 106 13.98 17.40 -26.42
N PHE A 107 13.15 16.61 -25.72
CA PHE A 107 13.42 16.19 -24.35
C PHE A 107 14.55 15.15 -24.33
N LEU A 108 14.47 14.19 -25.24
CA LEU A 108 15.45 13.11 -25.32
C LEU A 108 16.84 13.64 -25.80
N GLU A 109 16.86 14.67 -26.68
CA GLU A 109 18.11 15.35 -27.04
C GLU A 109 18.76 16.02 -25.83
N LYS A 110 17.98 16.73 -25.02
CA LYS A 110 18.47 17.31 -23.77
C LYS A 110 19.01 16.26 -22.80
N ASN A 111 18.31 15.14 -22.66
CA ASN A 111 18.76 14.00 -21.88
C ASN A 111 20.08 13.44 -22.42
N ARG A 112 20.20 13.29 -23.73
CA ARG A 112 21.42 12.81 -24.39
C ARG A 112 22.60 13.77 -24.18
N GLU A 113 22.41 15.07 -24.32
CA GLU A 113 23.43 16.07 -24.04
C GLU A 113 23.98 15.94 -22.62
N GLU A 114 23.11 15.73 -21.65
CA GLU A 114 23.50 15.66 -20.23
C GLU A 114 24.08 14.31 -19.81
N ASN A 115 23.63 13.19 -20.42
CA ASN A 115 23.89 11.86 -19.87
C ASN A 115 24.65 10.89 -20.81
N SER A 116 24.91 11.25 -22.09
CA SER A 116 25.62 10.34 -23.01
C SER A 116 27.05 10.05 -22.61
N HIS A 117 27.69 10.94 -21.86
CA HIS A 117 29.08 10.81 -21.43
C HIS A 117 29.31 9.62 -20.46
N TYR A 118 28.26 9.07 -19.84
CA TYR A 118 28.38 7.88 -18.99
C TYR A 118 28.61 6.59 -19.81
N GLY A 119 28.26 6.57 -21.11
CA GLY A 119 28.46 5.42 -21.99
C GLY A 119 27.58 4.21 -21.71
N THR A 120 26.71 4.26 -20.71
CA THR A 120 25.81 3.17 -20.30
C THR A 120 24.37 3.35 -20.76
N VAL A 121 24.06 4.46 -21.45
CA VAL A 121 22.68 4.85 -21.81
C VAL A 121 22.45 4.73 -23.31
N GLU A 122 21.43 3.97 -23.69
CA GLU A 122 20.83 3.98 -25.02
C GLU A 122 19.61 4.92 -25.01
N PHE A 123 19.57 5.87 -25.93
CA PHE A 123 18.47 6.84 -26.07
C PHE A 123 17.57 6.46 -27.23
N LEU A 124 16.32 6.11 -26.93
CA LEU A 124 15.35 5.61 -27.91
C LEU A 124 14.19 6.59 -28.08
N HIS A 125 14.19 7.34 -29.23
CA HIS A 125 13.07 8.20 -29.61
C HIS A 125 11.91 7.36 -30.13
N LYS A 126 10.99 6.99 -29.25
CA LYS A 126 9.85 6.14 -29.57
C LYS A 126 8.70 6.32 -28.60
N ASP A 127 7.48 6.07 -29.09
CA ASP A 127 6.29 5.98 -28.24
C ASP A 127 6.36 4.68 -27.40
N ALA A 128 6.16 4.82 -26.09
CA ALA A 128 6.22 3.70 -25.15
C ALA A 128 5.22 2.58 -25.51
N THR A 129 4.06 2.93 -26.07
CA THR A 129 3.03 1.93 -26.48
C THR A 129 3.47 1.07 -27.66
N GLN A 130 4.44 1.54 -28.46
CA GLN A 130 4.95 0.87 -29.66
C GLN A 130 6.24 0.06 -29.41
N LEU A 131 6.70 0.02 -28.17
CA LEU A 131 7.90 -0.72 -27.80
C LEU A 131 7.70 -2.22 -27.90
N SER A 132 8.79 -2.90 -28.25
CA SER A 132 8.91 -4.34 -28.22
C SER A 132 10.35 -4.71 -27.86
N PHE A 133 10.52 -5.49 -26.80
CA PHE A 133 11.80 -6.04 -26.36
C PHE A 133 11.66 -7.55 -26.16
N GLU A 134 12.77 -8.23 -26.10
CA GLU A 134 12.81 -9.66 -25.77
C GLU A 134 12.37 -9.90 -24.33
N ARG A 135 11.90 -11.12 -24.04
CA ARG A 135 11.60 -11.53 -22.66
C ARG A 135 12.84 -11.44 -21.78
N ASN A 136 12.64 -11.02 -20.53
CA ASN A 136 13.70 -10.98 -19.52
C ASN A 136 14.87 -10.04 -19.85
N SER A 137 14.63 -8.97 -20.62
CA SER A 137 15.65 -8.00 -21.04
C SER A 137 16.05 -7.03 -19.94
N PHE A 138 15.19 -6.77 -18.99
CA PHE A 138 15.40 -5.74 -17.96
C PHE A 138 15.18 -6.28 -16.56
N ASP A 139 15.96 -5.78 -15.61
CA ASP A 139 15.82 -6.07 -14.20
C ASP A 139 14.91 -5.06 -13.50
N ILE A 140 14.83 -3.84 -14.06
CA ILE A 140 13.96 -2.76 -13.57
C ILE A 140 13.29 -2.09 -14.77
N VAL A 141 11.96 -1.93 -14.71
CA VAL A 141 11.20 -1.02 -15.55
C VAL A 141 10.76 0.15 -14.67
N PHE A 142 11.17 1.35 -15.04
CA PHE A 142 10.90 2.58 -14.32
C PHE A 142 10.04 3.52 -15.15
N SER A 143 9.08 4.18 -14.52
CA SER A 143 8.29 5.25 -15.14
C SER A 143 7.92 6.32 -14.12
N ASN A 144 7.85 7.57 -14.59
CA ASN A 144 7.46 8.71 -13.76
C ASN A 144 6.56 9.64 -14.55
N TRP A 145 5.26 9.70 -14.21
CA TRP A 145 4.23 10.47 -14.88
C TRP A 145 4.02 10.10 -16.37
N LEU A 146 3.90 8.83 -16.67
CA LEU A 146 3.59 8.35 -18.02
C LEU A 146 2.19 7.74 -18.12
N PHE A 147 1.85 6.82 -17.20
CA PHE A 147 0.60 6.05 -17.31
C PHE A 147 -0.65 6.93 -17.23
N MET A 148 -0.56 8.09 -16.56
CA MET A 148 -1.66 9.03 -16.51
C MET A 148 -1.98 9.67 -17.89
N TYR A 149 -1.08 9.57 -18.88
CA TYR A 149 -1.30 10.04 -20.26
C TYR A 149 -1.76 8.93 -21.20
N LEU A 150 -1.89 7.70 -20.72
CA LEU A 150 -2.32 6.53 -21.47
C LEU A 150 -3.76 6.16 -21.10
N SER A 151 -4.55 5.74 -22.09
CA SER A 151 -5.87 5.15 -21.84
C SER A 151 -5.76 3.88 -20.99
N ASP A 152 -6.89 3.37 -20.48
CA ASP A 152 -6.90 2.12 -19.71
C ASP A 152 -6.34 0.97 -20.54
N GLU A 153 -6.76 0.86 -21.81
CA GLU A 153 -6.30 -0.18 -22.72
C GLU A 153 -4.79 -0.07 -23.03
N GLU A 154 -4.29 1.13 -23.31
CA GLU A 154 -2.85 1.37 -23.55
C GLU A 154 -2.02 1.04 -22.30
N THR A 155 -2.52 1.42 -21.12
CA THR A 155 -1.88 1.13 -19.83
C THR A 155 -1.82 -0.38 -19.60
N GLU A 156 -2.92 -1.09 -19.81
CA GLU A 156 -2.97 -2.56 -19.70
C GLU A 156 -1.99 -3.25 -20.63
N GLN A 157 -1.96 -2.84 -21.90
CA GLN A 157 -1.06 -3.41 -22.90
C GLN A 157 0.41 -3.15 -22.57
N LEU A 158 0.76 -1.93 -22.14
CA LEU A 158 2.14 -1.59 -21.77
C LEU A 158 2.58 -2.34 -20.52
N LEU A 159 1.72 -2.48 -19.52
CA LEU A 159 2.00 -3.26 -18.33
C LEU A 159 2.15 -4.76 -18.63
N GLN A 160 1.33 -5.32 -19.54
CA GLN A 160 1.50 -6.70 -19.99
C GLN A 160 2.85 -6.93 -20.69
N LYS A 161 3.25 -6.00 -21.57
CA LYS A 161 4.57 -6.03 -22.22
C LYS A 161 5.70 -5.90 -21.19
N SER A 162 5.59 -4.96 -20.25
CA SER A 162 6.58 -4.74 -19.19
C SER A 162 6.78 -5.99 -18.33
N LEU A 163 5.70 -6.72 -18.01
CA LEU A 163 5.79 -8.00 -17.30
C LEU A 163 6.60 -9.04 -18.09
N SER A 164 6.46 -9.04 -19.42
CA SER A 164 7.25 -9.93 -20.29
C SER A 164 8.74 -9.52 -20.33
N TRP A 165 9.02 -8.21 -20.40
CA TRP A 165 10.38 -7.67 -20.50
C TRP A 165 11.19 -7.80 -19.22
N LEU A 166 10.52 -7.83 -18.05
CA LEU A 166 11.17 -8.01 -16.76
C LEU A 166 11.79 -9.41 -16.64
N SER A 167 13.02 -9.46 -16.11
CA SER A 167 13.67 -10.70 -15.69
C SER A 167 12.90 -11.37 -14.53
N PRO A 168 13.13 -12.65 -14.23
CA PRO A 168 12.66 -13.25 -12.98
C PRO A 168 13.08 -12.37 -11.79
N ASP A 169 12.17 -12.14 -10.85
CA ASP A 169 12.34 -11.24 -9.70
C ASP A 169 12.61 -9.76 -10.06
N GLY A 170 12.48 -9.41 -11.34
CA GLY A 170 12.58 -8.02 -11.81
C GLY A 170 11.44 -7.16 -11.28
N THR A 171 11.64 -5.85 -11.24
CA THR A 171 10.70 -4.92 -10.62
C THR A 171 10.17 -3.88 -11.60
N LEU A 172 8.88 -3.54 -11.43
CA LEU A 172 8.23 -2.41 -12.04
C LEU A 172 8.05 -1.33 -10.99
N PHE A 173 8.64 -0.17 -11.22
CA PHE A 173 8.37 1.03 -10.43
C PHE A 173 7.69 2.07 -11.30
N PHE A 174 6.63 2.69 -10.79
CA PHE A 174 6.10 3.89 -11.40
C PHE A 174 5.52 4.84 -10.36
N ARG A 175 5.49 6.14 -10.72
CA ARG A 175 4.90 7.19 -9.91
C ARG A 175 3.94 8.01 -10.74
N GLU A 176 2.74 8.24 -10.20
CA GLU A 176 1.66 8.92 -10.89
C GLU A 176 0.93 9.95 -10.01
N SER A 177 0.31 10.94 -10.67
CA SER A 177 -0.69 11.78 -10.03
C SER A 177 -2.02 11.02 -9.95
N CYS A 178 -2.45 10.66 -8.76
CA CYS A 178 -3.72 9.98 -8.53
C CYS A 178 -4.82 10.98 -8.20
N PHE A 179 -6.08 10.63 -8.50
CA PHE A 179 -7.29 11.40 -8.25
C PHE A 179 -7.40 12.72 -9.04
N HIS A 180 -6.41 13.61 -8.97
CA HIS A 180 -6.39 14.91 -9.64
C HIS A 180 -4.96 15.47 -9.80
N SER A 181 -4.81 16.57 -10.56
CA SER A 181 -3.53 17.26 -10.73
C SER A 181 -2.98 17.80 -9.42
N SER A 182 -1.67 17.67 -9.23
CA SER A 182 -0.91 18.27 -8.12
C SER A 182 -0.16 19.54 -8.50
N GLY A 183 0.04 19.79 -9.80
CA GLY A 183 0.70 21.00 -10.31
C GLY A 183 -0.14 22.26 -10.12
N ASN A 184 0.51 23.42 -9.98
CA ASN A 184 -0.17 24.72 -9.91
C ASN A 184 -0.30 25.41 -11.27
N ILE A 185 0.37 24.90 -12.29
CA ILE A 185 0.17 25.30 -13.69
C ILE A 185 -0.97 24.44 -14.24
N LYS A 186 -2.09 25.07 -14.59
CA LYS A 186 -3.26 24.39 -15.17
C LYS A 186 -3.36 24.77 -16.65
N PRO A 187 -2.75 23.98 -17.54
CA PRO A 187 -2.91 24.21 -18.97
C PRO A 187 -4.36 23.93 -19.37
N ASP A 188 -4.88 24.76 -20.29
CA ASP A 188 -6.13 24.42 -20.96
C ASP A 188 -5.95 23.09 -21.70
N GLU A 189 -6.88 22.15 -21.55
CA GLU A 189 -6.87 20.85 -22.23
C GLU A 189 -5.75 19.86 -21.80
N ASN A 190 -5.48 19.70 -20.52
CA ASN A 190 -4.59 18.61 -20.06
C ASN A 190 -5.25 17.23 -20.30
N PRO A 191 -4.73 16.37 -21.20
CA PRO A 191 -5.35 15.10 -21.61
C PRO A 191 -5.08 13.96 -20.61
N THR A 192 -5.09 14.23 -19.33
CA THR A 192 -4.67 13.30 -18.28
C THR A 192 -5.82 12.41 -17.82
N TYR A 193 -5.55 11.11 -17.65
CA TYR A 193 -6.43 10.12 -17.01
C TYR A 193 -6.03 9.97 -15.54
N TYR A 194 -6.68 10.70 -14.65
CA TYR A 194 -6.42 10.56 -13.22
C TYR A 194 -7.14 9.35 -12.66
N ARG A 195 -6.38 8.31 -12.35
CA ARG A 195 -6.86 7.08 -11.70
C ARG A 195 -6.66 7.16 -10.20
N SER A 196 -7.49 6.45 -9.45
CA SER A 196 -7.19 6.17 -8.05
C SER A 196 -6.02 5.18 -7.94
N PRO A 197 -5.30 5.14 -6.81
CA PRO A 197 -4.26 4.13 -6.61
C PRO A 197 -4.79 2.71 -6.74
N ARG A 198 -6.03 2.45 -6.31
CA ARG A 198 -6.68 1.16 -6.43
C ARG A 198 -6.81 0.71 -7.90
N GLN A 199 -7.21 1.60 -8.80
CA GLN A 199 -7.33 1.28 -10.22
C GLN A 199 -5.98 0.86 -10.84
N TYR A 200 -4.87 1.52 -10.48
CA TYR A 200 -3.54 1.10 -10.93
C TYR A 200 -3.16 -0.28 -10.39
N ILE A 201 -3.45 -0.55 -9.11
CA ILE A 201 -3.20 -1.86 -8.50
C ILE A 201 -3.99 -2.95 -9.23
N ASP A 202 -5.29 -2.75 -9.48
CA ASP A 202 -6.15 -3.71 -10.17
C ASP A 202 -5.67 -4.00 -11.59
N ILE A 203 -5.26 -2.97 -12.33
CA ILE A 203 -4.72 -3.13 -13.68
C ILE A 203 -3.44 -3.98 -13.66
N CYS A 204 -2.51 -3.72 -12.75
CA CYS A 204 -1.28 -4.51 -12.63
C CYS A 204 -1.58 -5.96 -12.24
N GLN A 205 -2.36 -6.17 -11.19
CA GLN A 205 -2.66 -7.51 -10.66
C GLN A 205 -3.52 -8.37 -11.58
N SER A 206 -4.26 -7.76 -12.52
CA SER A 206 -5.00 -8.51 -13.53
C SER A 206 -4.10 -9.11 -14.63
N ARG A 207 -2.83 -8.71 -14.75
CA ARG A 207 -1.90 -9.20 -15.76
C ARG A 207 -1.35 -10.57 -15.40
N ILE A 208 -1.31 -11.47 -16.38
CA ILE A 208 -0.73 -12.81 -16.26
C ILE A 208 0.15 -13.03 -17.48
N LEU A 209 1.37 -13.50 -17.27
CA LEU A 209 2.29 -13.94 -18.31
C LEU A 209 2.39 -15.46 -18.24
N ASN A 210 1.87 -16.13 -19.26
CA ASN A 210 1.90 -17.58 -19.32
C ASN A 210 3.32 -18.12 -19.31
N GLY A 211 3.50 -19.25 -18.65
CA GLY A 211 4.76 -19.99 -18.62
C GLY A 211 5.24 -20.40 -20.01
N THR A 212 6.51 -20.72 -20.10
CA THR A 212 7.17 -21.27 -21.29
C THR A 212 7.87 -22.57 -20.91
N PRO A 213 8.37 -23.38 -21.86
CA PRO A 213 9.16 -24.58 -21.53
C PRO A 213 10.37 -24.28 -20.63
N GLU A 214 11.01 -23.11 -20.79
CA GLU A 214 12.14 -22.66 -19.99
C GLU A 214 11.72 -22.12 -18.62
N HIS A 215 10.49 -21.57 -18.54
CA HIS A 215 9.90 -21.00 -17.32
C HIS A 215 8.46 -21.53 -17.19
N PRO A 216 8.25 -22.71 -16.60
CA PRO A 216 6.97 -23.44 -16.68
C PRO A 216 5.83 -22.82 -15.86
N HIS A 217 6.16 -21.89 -14.94
CA HIS A 217 5.15 -21.23 -14.10
C HIS A 217 4.64 -19.95 -14.73
N ASP A 218 3.33 -19.72 -14.63
CA ASP A 218 2.74 -18.43 -14.94
C ASP A 218 3.30 -17.36 -14.00
N GLN A 219 3.50 -16.16 -14.51
CA GLN A 219 4.09 -15.05 -13.78
C GLN A 219 3.10 -13.88 -13.68
N VAL A 220 3.16 -13.18 -12.56
CA VAL A 220 2.25 -12.09 -12.22
C VAL A 220 3.01 -10.93 -11.58
N TYR A 221 2.36 -9.77 -11.49
CA TYR A 221 2.80 -8.69 -10.62
C TYR A 221 2.34 -8.94 -9.18
N GLU A 222 3.28 -8.90 -8.25
CA GLU A 222 3.02 -8.84 -6.82
C GLU A 222 3.34 -7.44 -6.30
N LEU A 223 2.37 -6.78 -5.67
CA LEU A 223 2.56 -5.45 -5.11
C LEU A 223 3.48 -5.53 -3.88
N ILE A 224 4.55 -4.75 -3.89
CA ILE A 224 5.44 -4.55 -2.75
C ILE A 224 4.90 -3.41 -1.88
N PHE A 225 4.61 -2.26 -2.51
CA PHE A 225 3.94 -1.13 -1.88
C PHE A 225 3.26 -0.20 -2.89
N ALA A 226 2.26 0.55 -2.39
CA ALA A 226 1.75 1.78 -2.99
C ALA A 226 1.70 2.85 -1.89
N LYS A 227 2.45 3.94 -2.06
CA LYS A 227 2.58 4.99 -1.05
C LYS A 227 2.64 6.39 -1.63
N ALA A 228 2.04 7.36 -0.95
CA ALA A 228 2.16 8.76 -1.31
C ALA A 228 3.53 9.32 -0.92
N LEU A 229 4.05 10.26 -1.74
CA LEU A 229 5.30 10.95 -1.44
C LEU A 229 5.13 11.92 -0.26
N GLU A 230 5.96 11.76 0.76
CA GLU A 230 6.00 12.57 1.97
C GLU A 230 6.34 14.04 1.64
N SER A 231 7.27 14.23 0.71
CA SER A 231 7.69 15.56 0.23
C SER A 231 6.54 16.39 -0.36
N TYR A 232 5.59 15.76 -1.06
CA TYR A 232 4.41 16.47 -1.56
C TYR A 232 3.42 16.82 -0.46
N TYR A 233 3.29 15.96 0.54
CA TYR A 233 2.47 16.28 1.71
C TYR A 233 3.05 17.47 2.47
N GLU A 234 4.34 17.47 2.77
CA GLU A 234 5.02 18.53 3.53
C GLU A 234 5.02 19.89 2.79
N ILE A 235 5.22 19.89 1.45
CA ILE A 235 5.36 21.13 0.68
C ILE A 235 4.00 21.67 0.22
N LYS A 236 3.06 20.78 -0.13
CA LYS A 236 1.80 21.12 -0.82
C LYS A 236 0.55 20.67 -0.08
N ASN A 237 0.69 19.98 1.06
CA ASN A 237 -0.42 19.31 1.76
C ASN A 237 -1.26 18.43 0.80
N ASN A 238 -0.57 17.60 0.02
CA ASN A 238 -1.14 16.84 -1.08
C ASN A 238 -0.59 15.41 -1.10
N ASN A 239 -1.47 14.43 -1.01
CA ASN A 239 -1.15 12.99 -1.03
C ASN A 239 -1.40 12.33 -2.40
N ASN A 240 -1.58 13.11 -3.47
CA ASN A 240 -1.95 12.58 -4.78
C ASN A 240 -0.78 11.97 -5.56
N GLN A 241 0.46 12.24 -5.15
CA GLN A 241 1.64 11.70 -5.82
C GLN A 241 1.97 10.35 -5.22
N VAL A 242 1.60 9.28 -5.91
CA VAL A 242 1.70 7.91 -5.39
C VAL A 242 2.75 7.13 -6.17
N CYS A 243 3.67 6.53 -5.46
CA CYS A 243 4.67 5.59 -5.95
C CYS A 243 4.16 4.15 -5.80
N PHE A 244 4.38 3.34 -6.82
CA PHE A 244 4.05 1.93 -6.85
C PHE A 244 5.30 1.12 -7.16
N LEU A 245 5.51 0.05 -6.40
CA LEU A 245 6.55 -0.94 -6.67
C LEU A 245 5.92 -2.32 -6.73
N PHE A 246 6.14 -2.99 -7.84
CA PHE A 246 5.73 -4.38 -8.05
C PHE A 246 6.96 -5.25 -8.34
N SER A 247 6.94 -6.50 -7.91
CA SER A 247 7.87 -7.52 -8.38
C SER A 247 7.17 -8.48 -9.35
N LYS A 248 7.93 -8.98 -10.33
CA LYS A 248 7.52 -10.11 -11.14
C LYS A 248 7.76 -11.38 -10.32
N THR A 249 6.72 -12.16 -10.09
CA THR A 249 6.80 -13.40 -9.31
C THR A 249 6.03 -14.53 -9.97
N ASN A 250 6.34 -15.77 -9.60
CA ASN A 250 5.55 -16.90 -10.01
C ASN A 250 4.17 -16.88 -9.34
N LEU A 251 3.15 -17.24 -10.10
CA LEU A 251 1.79 -17.38 -9.60
C LEU A 251 1.76 -18.44 -8.49
N GLN A 252 1.33 -18.05 -7.28
CA GLN A 252 1.38 -18.92 -6.09
C GLN A 252 0.22 -19.90 -6.00
N ASN A 253 -0.89 -19.64 -6.67
CA ASN A 253 -2.12 -20.43 -6.61
C ASN A 253 -2.60 -20.73 -5.17
N LEU A 254 -2.70 -19.68 -4.35
CA LEU A 254 -3.18 -19.74 -2.98
C LEU A 254 -4.71 -19.90 -2.97
N HIS A 255 -5.22 -21.11 -2.84
CA HIS A 255 -6.67 -21.39 -2.93
C HIS A 255 -7.35 -20.80 -4.20
N GLY A 256 -6.63 -20.77 -5.33
CA GLY A 256 -7.09 -20.16 -6.58
C GLY A 256 -6.75 -18.67 -6.75
N TYR A 257 -6.15 -18.04 -5.77
CA TYR A 257 -5.69 -16.64 -5.82
C TYR A 257 -4.21 -16.55 -6.18
N LYS A 258 -3.81 -15.42 -6.79
CA LYS A 258 -2.46 -15.23 -7.35
C LYS A 258 -1.41 -14.93 -6.29
N THR A 259 -1.79 -14.18 -5.27
CA THR A 259 -0.93 -13.71 -4.17
C THR A 259 -1.70 -13.71 -2.85
N LEU A 260 -1.01 -13.56 -1.72
CA LEU A 260 -1.67 -13.40 -0.41
C LEU A 260 -2.59 -12.17 -0.39
N GLN A 261 -2.17 -11.05 -0.96
CA GLN A 261 -2.99 -9.85 -1.05
C GLN A 261 -4.28 -10.11 -1.85
N ASP A 262 -4.15 -10.76 -3.02
CA ASP A 262 -5.30 -11.15 -3.85
C ASP A 262 -6.29 -12.05 -3.08
N PHE A 263 -5.77 -13.04 -2.32
CA PHE A 263 -6.58 -13.87 -1.43
C PHE A 263 -7.34 -13.02 -0.39
N LEU A 264 -6.65 -12.15 0.33
CA LEU A 264 -7.26 -11.34 1.39
C LEU A 264 -8.31 -10.38 0.82
N ASP A 265 -8.01 -9.70 -0.28
CA ASP A 265 -8.91 -8.71 -0.89
C ASP A 265 -10.18 -9.33 -1.52
N HIS A 266 -10.13 -10.61 -1.90
CA HIS A 266 -11.29 -11.31 -2.48
C HIS A 266 -11.97 -12.29 -1.51
N SER A 267 -11.43 -12.48 -0.30
CA SER A 267 -12.00 -13.35 0.73
C SER A 267 -12.34 -12.57 2.02
N GLU A 268 -11.41 -12.57 2.99
CA GLU A 268 -11.66 -12.04 4.33
C GLU A 268 -11.85 -10.52 4.33
N TYR A 269 -11.13 -9.79 3.47
CA TYR A 269 -11.17 -8.33 3.33
C TYR A 269 -11.80 -7.89 2.01
N ALA A 270 -12.69 -8.71 1.44
CA ALA A 270 -13.59 -8.26 0.37
C ALA A 270 -14.46 -7.10 0.89
N LEU A 271 -14.85 -6.15 0.01
CA LEU A 271 -15.60 -4.96 0.39
C LEU A 271 -16.86 -5.26 1.22
N LYS A 272 -17.59 -6.34 0.87
CA LYS A 272 -18.73 -6.79 1.67
C LYS A 272 -18.36 -7.28 3.07
N SER A 273 -17.21 -7.95 3.22
CA SER A 273 -16.72 -8.43 4.52
C SER A 273 -16.32 -7.24 5.40
N ILE A 274 -15.68 -6.23 4.83
CA ILE A 274 -15.34 -4.98 5.53
C ILE A 274 -16.62 -4.31 6.04
N GLN A 275 -17.64 -4.15 5.20
CA GLN A 275 -18.94 -3.58 5.58
C GLN A 275 -19.61 -4.36 6.73
N LYS A 276 -19.49 -5.70 6.73
CA LYS A 276 -19.99 -6.54 7.84
C LYS A 276 -19.30 -6.20 9.15
N TYR A 277 -17.97 -6.16 9.16
CA TYR A 277 -17.20 -5.83 10.35
C TYR A 277 -17.55 -4.43 10.86
N GLU A 278 -17.57 -3.43 10.00
CA GLU A 278 -17.88 -2.06 10.39
C GLU A 278 -19.33 -1.88 10.88
N SER A 279 -20.28 -2.66 10.37
CA SER A 279 -21.68 -2.61 10.82
C SER A 279 -21.86 -3.04 12.28
N VAL A 280 -20.92 -3.81 12.83
CA VAL A 280 -20.94 -4.33 14.20
C VAL A 280 -19.97 -3.58 15.11
N ARG A 281 -18.79 -3.22 14.61
CA ARG A 281 -17.67 -2.67 15.38
C ARG A 281 -17.56 -1.16 15.29
N GLY A 282 -18.37 -0.53 14.45
CA GLY A 282 -18.33 0.90 14.16
C GLY A 282 -17.53 1.22 12.90
N GLU A 283 -17.87 2.31 12.26
CA GLU A 283 -17.21 2.79 11.05
C GLU A 283 -15.70 2.99 11.29
N GLY A 284 -14.89 2.45 10.40
CA GLY A 284 -13.42 2.50 10.49
C GLY A 284 -12.81 1.32 11.25
N TYR A 285 -13.60 0.43 11.87
CA TYR A 285 -13.07 -0.64 12.71
C TYR A 285 -13.43 -2.03 12.20
N VAL A 286 -12.41 -2.81 11.89
CA VAL A 286 -12.53 -4.21 11.48
C VAL A 286 -12.03 -5.19 12.54
N THR A 287 -11.37 -4.70 13.60
CA THR A 287 -10.92 -5.47 14.75
C THR A 287 -11.89 -5.34 15.92
N ILE A 288 -11.89 -6.33 16.82
CA ILE A 288 -12.77 -6.36 18.00
C ILE A 288 -12.59 -5.13 18.90
N GLY A 289 -13.62 -4.77 19.65
CA GLY A 289 -13.59 -3.67 20.62
C GLY A 289 -13.51 -2.27 20.02
N GLY A 290 -13.40 -2.15 18.69
CA GLY A 290 -13.53 -0.88 17.96
C GLY A 290 -12.77 0.29 18.57
N ALA A 291 -13.44 1.43 18.67
CA ALA A 291 -12.88 2.69 19.20
C ALA A 291 -12.54 2.61 20.70
N GLU A 292 -13.32 1.89 21.49
CA GLU A 292 -13.13 1.79 22.94
C GLU A 292 -11.80 1.09 23.27
N LEU A 293 -11.59 -0.10 22.70
CA LEU A 293 -10.36 -0.85 22.91
C LEU A 293 -9.14 -0.12 22.30
N THR A 294 -9.30 0.57 21.17
CA THR A 294 -8.25 1.42 20.62
C THR A 294 -7.80 2.46 21.64
N ARG A 295 -8.74 3.13 22.31
CA ARG A 295 -8.43 4.14 23.34
C ARG A 295 -7.77 3.52 24.59
N GLU A 296 -8.19 2.33 25.01
CA GLU A 296 -7.56 1.61 26.13
C GLU A 296 -6.09 1.28 25.81
N LEU A 297 -5.83 0.69 24.65
CA LEU A 297 -4.50 0.27 24.23
C LEU A 297 -3.55 1.46 24.02
N THR A 298 -4.02 2.52 23.39
CA THR A 298 -3.18 3.68 23.09
C THR A 298 -2.79 4.50 24.33
N LYS A 299 -3.57 4.44 25.42
CA LYS A 299 -3.19 5.01 26.72
C LYS A 299 -1.89 4.41 27.27
N ARG A 300 -1.60 3.13 26.97
CA ARG A 300 -0.37 2.44 27.41
C ARG A 300 0.87 3.01 26.71
N LEU A 301 0.71 3.63 25.54
CA LEU A 301 1.79 4.13 24.72
C LEU A 301 2.31 5.51 25.11
N ASN A 302 1.60 6.24 25.99
CA ASN A 302 1.95 7.62 26.42
C ASN A 302 2.31 8.52 25.23
N LEU A 303 1.42 8.58 24.23
CA LEU A 303 1.64 9.30 22.97
C LEU A 303 1.66 10.81 23.16
N THR A 304 2.46 11.49 22.36
CA THR A 304 2.56 12.95 22.29
C THR A 304 2.48 13.43 20.83
N SER A 305 2.12 14.70 20.64
CA SER A 305 1.96 15.30 19.30
C SER A 305 3.26 15.42 18.49
N SER A 306 4.42 15.31 19.15
CA SER A 306 5.73 15.35 18.48
C SER A 306 6.19 13.99 17.93
N GLN A 307 5.50 12.91 18.28
CA GLN A 307 5.87 11.57 17.90
C GLN A 307 5.32 11.16 16.54
N ARG A 308 6.01 10.21 15.89
CA ARG A 308 5.61 9.54 14.68
C ARG A 308 5.28 8.08 14.99
N LEU A 309 4.05 7.67 14.68
CA LEU A 309 3.53 6.34 14.93
C LEU A 309 3.32 5.57 13.61
N LEU A 310 3.81 4.33 13.56
CA LEU A 310 3.42 3.37 12.54
C LEU A 310 2.22 2.56 13.05
N ASN A 311 1.06 2.68 12.39
CA ASN A 311 -0.09 1.81 12.61
C ASN A 311 -0.05 0.68 11.57
N PHE A 312 0.49 -0.47 11.97
CA PHE A 312 0.68 -1.61 11.09
C PHE A 312 -0.54 -2.54 11.12
N GLY A 313 -1.18 -2.75 9.97
CA GLY A 313 -2.52 -3.32 9.87
C GLY A 313 -3.58 -2.26 10.16
N SER A 314 -3.43 -1.08 9.53
CA SER A 314 -4.29 0.09 9.79
C SER A 314 -5.73 -0.08 9.34
N ALA A 315 -6.03 -1.13 8.59
CA ALA A 315 -7.34 -1.42 8.03
C ALA A 315 -7.95 -0.20 7.31
N THR A 316 -9.22 0.08 7.53
CA THR A 316 -9.93 1.22 6.94
C THR A 316 -9.67 2.56 7.64
N GLY A 317 -8.65 2.62 8.50
CA GLY A 317 -8.09 3.84 9.07
C GLY A 317 -8.67 4.30 10.41
N GLY A 318 -9.71 3.66 10.95
CA GLY A 318 -10.41 4.14 12.15
C GLY A 318 -9.51 4.39 13.35
N SER A 319 -8.62 3.45 13.69
CA SER A 319 -7.65 3.63 14.76
C SER A 319 -6.64 4.75 14.46
N SER A 320 -6.19 4.90 13.21
CA SER A 320 -5.30 5.98 12.80
C SER A 320 -5.94 7.36 12.97
N PHE A 321 -7.19 7.51 12.52
CA PHE A 321 -7.91 8.77 12.68
C PHE A 321 -8.14 9.10 14.16
N GLN A 322 -8.56 8.12 14.94
CA GLN A 322 -8.79 8.29 16.39
C GLN A 322 -7.50 8.69 17.10
N ILE A 323 -6.39 7.97 16.89
CA ILE A 323 -5.10 8.27 17.54
C ILE A 323 -4.63 9.68 17.16
N SER A 324 -4.75 10.08 15.90
CA SER A 324 -4.39 11.43 15.47
C SER A 324 -5.26 12.51 16.13
N GLN A 325 -6.56 12.26 16.29
CA GLN A 325 -7.47 13.18 16.98
C GLN A 325 -7.17 13.27 18.48
N ASP A 326 -6.94 12.14 19.14
CA ASP A 326 -6.75 12.07 20.59
C ASP A 326 -5.37 12.61 21.02
N TYR A 327 -4.31 12.44 20.20
CA TYR A 327 -2.92 12.76 20.60
C TYR A 327 -2.21 13.77 19.68
N GLY A 328 -2.70 14.01 18.46
CA GLY A 328 -2.07 14.94 17.51
C GLY A 328 -0.76 14.45 16.89
N CYS A 329 -0.37 13.19 17.11
CA CYS A 329 0.87 12.63 16.55
C CYS A 329 0.75 12.38 15.05
N GLU A 330 1.91 12.27 14.38
CA GLU A 330 1.97 11.89 12.98
C GLU A 330 1.78 10.38 12.83
N ILE A 331 0.95 9.97 11.84
CA ILE A 331 0.62 8.56 11.64
C ILE A 331 0.91 8.12 10.21
N VAL A 332 1.60 7.00 10.11
CA VAL A 332 1.70 6.21 8.88
C VAL A 332 0.91 4.92 9.10
N GLY A 333 -0.21 4.79 8.41
CA GLY A 333 -1.02 3.57 8.41
C GLY A 333 -0.58 2.66 7.26
N VAL A 334 -0.30 1.40 7.56
CA VAL A 334 0.07 0.39 6.55
C VAL A 334 -0.87 -0.79 6.64
N ASP A 335 -1.33 -1.27 5.49
CA ASP A 335 -2.08 -2.51 5.39
C ASP A 335 -1.74 -3.24 4.09
N ILE A 336 -1.77 -4.57 4.10
CA ILE A 336 -1.55 -5.37 2.90
C ILE A 336 -2.76 -5.31 1.96
N SER A 337 -3.96 -5.09 2.50
CA SER A 337 -5.21 -5.06 1.74
C SER A 337 -5.37 -3.71 1.02
N ALA A 338 -5.44 -3.77 -0.31
CA ALA A 338 -5.73 -2.60 -1.13
C ALA A 338 -7.18 -2.12 -0.98
N ASN A 339 -8.12 -3.02 -0.62
CA ASN A 339 -9.50 -2.65 -0.28
C ASN A 339 -9.55 -1.79 0.98
N MET A 340 -8.84 -2.21 2.03
CA MET A 340 -8.77 -1.49 3.30
C MET A 340 -8.20 -0.09 3.11
N ILE A 341 -7.03 0.00 2.48
CA ILE A 341 -6.35 1.28 2.27
C ILE A 341 -7.11 2.16 1.27
N GLY A 342 -7.76 1.58 0.25
CA GLY A 342 -8.65 2.33 -0.64
C GLY A 342 -9.72 3.11 0.14
N ILE A 343 -10.39 2.47 1.09
CA ILE A 343 -11.38 3.11 1.97
C ILE A 343 -10.70 4.14 2.90
N ALA A 344 -9.51 3.82 3.44
CA ALA A 344 -8.78 4.74 4.30
C ALA A 344 -8.34 6.02 3.55
N TRP A 345 -7.91 5.92 2.29
CA TRP A 345 -7.61 7.07 1.43
C TRP A 345 -8.83 7.96 1.21
N ASP A 346 -9.98 7.38 0.86
CA ASP A 346 -11.23 8.14 0.65
C ASP A 346 -11.63 8.89 1.92
N ARG A 347 -11.55 8.23 3.08
CA ARG A 347 -11.83 8.86 4.38
C ARG A 347 -10.85 9.97 4.73
N ALA A 348 -9.57 9.78 4.42
CA ALA A 348 -8.52 10.77 4.70
C ALA A 348 -8.77 12.13 4.00
N LEU A 349 -9.49 12.15 2.88
CA LEU A 349 -9.87 13.39 2.20
C LEU A 349 -10.69 14.35 3.09
N SER A 350 -11.40 13.82 4.09
CA SER A 350 -12.20 14.58 5.05
C SER A 350 -11.41 15.05 6.28
N TYR A 351 -10.22 14.47 6.53
CA TYR A 351 -9.38 14.74 7.71
C TYR A 351 -8.30 15.80 7.42
N LYS A 352 -8.73 17.01 7.02
CA LYS A 352 -7.80 18.13 6.74
C LYS A 352 -7.07 18.59 8.00
N GLY A 353 -5.76 18.78 7.89
CA GLY A 353 -4.92 19.28 8.99
C GLY A 353 -4.37 18.18 9.92
N HIS A 354 -4.74 16.93 9.73
CA HIS A 354 -4.15 15.80 10.43
C HIS A 354 -2.98 15.21 9.63
N ARG A 355 -1.88 14.89 10.29
CA ARG A 355 -0.70 14.29 9.68
C ARG A 355 -0.87 12.77 9.60
N ILE A 356 -1.74 12.32 8.70
CA ILE A 356 -2.03 10.90 8.50
C ILE A 356 -1.75 10.53 7.05
N ARG A 357 -1.00 9.46 6.83
CA ARG A 357 -0.78 8.86 5.52
C ARG A 357 -1.11 7.38 5.57
N PHE A 358 -1.60 6.85 4.45
CA PHE A 358 -1.88 5.43 4.31
C PHE A 358 -1.06 4.86 3.15
N GLU A 359 -0.55 3.65 3.35
CA GLU A 359 0.27 2.93 2.37
C GLU A 359 -0.22 1.49 2.26
N VAL A 360 -0.38 0.98 1.03
CA VAL A 360 -0.60 -0.45 0.80
C VAL A 360 0.76 -1.14 0.77
N GLY A 361 0.92 -2.25 1.48
CA GLY A 361 2.14 -3.03 1.35
C GLY A 361 2.29 -4.19 2.31
N ASP A 362 3.15 -5.13 1.91
CA ASP A 362 3.58 -6.24 2.75
C ASP A 362 4.77 -5.79 3.61
N GLY A 363 4.57 -5.70 4.91
CA GLY A 363 5.61 -5.26 5.85
C GLY A 363 6.88 -6.10 5.85
N ARG A 364 6.84 -7.32 5.32
CA ARG A 364 8.04 -8.16 5.14
C ARG A 364 8.92 -7.66 3.99
N LYS A 365 8.33 -6.94 3.03
CA LYS A 365 8.96 -6.48 1.79
C LYS A 365 9.14 -4.96 1.74
N MET A 366 8.30 -4.21 2.48
CA MET A 366 8.40 -2.76 2.60
C MET A 366 9.73 -2.35 3.26
N ARG A 367 10.14 -1.13 2.97
CA ARG A 367 11.33 -0.51 3.57
C ARG A 367 10.98 0.87 4.11
N PHE A 368 11.36 1.10 5.34
CA PHE A 368 11.42 2.43 5.95
C PHE A 368 12.85 2.71 6.39
N SER A 369 13.23 3.97 6.42
CA SER A 369 14.52 4.39 6.96
C SER A 369 14.67 3.91 8.41
N PRO A 370 15.85 3.48 8.83
CA PRO A 370 16.11 3.10 10.22
C PRO A 370 15.72 4.23 11.18
N SER A 371 15.22 3.87 12.35
CA SER A 371 14.86 4.82 13.42
C SER A 371 13.85 5.90 12.99
N LYS A 372 12.88 5.53 12.15
CA LYS A 372 11.86 6.45 11.61
C LYS A 372 10.72 6.71 12.60
N PHE A 373 10.33 5.72 13.41
CA PHE A 373 9.14 5.74 14.25
C PHE A 373 9.47 5.75 15.74
N ASP A 374 8.73 6.55 16.50
CA ASP A 374 8.78 6.55 17.98
C ASP A 374 7.98 5.38 18.54
N VAL A 375 6.89 5.00 17.85
CA VAL A 375 5.97 3.94 18.27
C VAL A 375 5.55 3.11 17.07
N ILE A 376 5.48 1.80 17.24
CA ILE A 376 4.78 0.87 16.34
C ILE A 376 3.60 0.28 17.10
N TYR A 377 2.44 0.39 16.50
CA TYR A 377 1.17 -0.12 16.98
C TYR A 377 0.56 -1.06 15.94
N SER A 378 0.18 -2.28 16.34
CA SER A 378 -0.41 -3.27 15.43
C SER A 378 -1.51 -4.03 16.14
N ARG A 379 -2.65 -4.25 15.45
CA ARG A 379 -3.79 -4.96 16.01
C ARG A 379 -4.25 -6.09 15.13
N ASP A 380 -4.11 -7.31 15.66
CA ASP A 380 -4.69 -8.52 15.07
C ASP A 380 -4.24 -8.73 13.61
N VAL A 381 -2.93 -8.67 13.36
CA VAL A 381 -2.31 -8.72 12.02
C VAL A 381 -1.31 -9.84 11.90
N MET A 382 -0.47 -10.03 12.93
CA MET A 382 0.71 -10.88 12.83
C MET A 382 0.34 -12.36 12.62
N PHE A 383 -0.87 -12.78 12.97
CA PHE A 383 -1.35 -14.15 12.71
C PHE A 383 -1.54 -14.46 11.21
N HIS A 384 -1.56 -13.44 10.33
CA HIS A 384 -1.46 -13.61 8.88
C HIS A 384 -0.02 -13.75 8.37
N VAL A 385 0.97 -13.49 9.25
CA VAL A 385 2.38 -13.46 8.87
C VAL A 385 3.05 -14.80 9.23
N SER A 386 3.49 -15.53 8.21
CA SER A 386 4.17 -16.82 8.41
C SER A 386 5.57 -16.65 9.00
N ASP A 387 6.34 -15.65 8.54
CA ASP A 387 7.66 -15.30 9.07
C ASP A 387 7.56 -14.05 9.96
N LYS A 388 7.16 -14.26 11.22
CA LYS A 388 7.06 -13.20 12.22
C LYS A 388 8.43 -12.61 12.58
N THR A 389 9.49 -13.43 12.52
CA THR A 389 10.85 -12.98 12.84
C THR A 389 11.32 -11.93 11.85
N ALA A 390 11.13 -12.15 10.55
CA ALA A 390 11.48 -11.16 9.53
C ALA A 390 10.76 -9.82 9.75
N LEU A 391 9.46 -9.86 10.08
CA LEU A 391 8.70 -8.64 10.32
C LEU A 391 9.10 -7.95 11.64
N LEU A 392 9.35 -8.68 12.71
CA LEU A 392 9.84 -8.12 13.98
C LEU A 392 11.23 -7.47 13.83
N ASN A 393 12.12 -8.06 13.03
CA ASN A 393 13.41 -7.43 12.68
C ASN A 393 13.23 -6.11 11.91
N ASN A 394 12.26 -6.06 11.01
CA ASN A 394 11.91 -4.81 10.34
C ASN A 394 11.38 -3.77 11.34
N PHE A 395 10.47 -4.15 12.25
CA PHE A 395 9.98 -3.27 13.30
C PHE A 395 11.11 -2.75 14.20
N TYR A 396 12.03 -3.63 14.58
CA TYR A 396 13.21 -3.24 15.35
C TYR A 396 14.07 -2.20 14.61
N THR A 397 14.29 -2.41 13.31
CA THR A 397 15.06 -1.47 12.47
C THR A 397 14.36 -0.13 12.35
N TRP A 398 13.04 -0.12 12.15
CA TRP A 398 12.25 1.09 11.93
C TRP A 398 12.00 1.91 13.19
N LEU A 399 11.99 1.27 14.38
CA LEU A 399 11.86 1.95 15.66
C LEU A 399 13.12 2.75 16.00
N LYS A 400 12.92 3.94 16.55
CA LYS A 400 13.96 4.70 17.23
C LYS A 400 14.43 3.95 18.47
N HIS A 401 15.62 4.30 18.98
CA HIS A 401 16.02 3.89 20.33
C HIS A 401 15.00 4.43 21.34
N ASP A 402 14.72 3.70 22.41
CA ASP A 402 13.64 3.93 23.36
C ASP A 402 12.23 3.90 22.72
N GLY A 403 12.13 3.48 21.48
CA GLY A 403 10.86 3.33 20.77
C GLY A 403 10.05 2.14 21.31
N ARG A 404 8.73 2.29 21.30
CA ARG A 404 7.78 1.34 21.89
C ARG A 404 7.07 0.55 20.82
N LEU A 405 6.87 -0.74 21.11
CA LEU A 405 6.08 -1.64 20.29
C LEU A 405 4.89 -2.14 21.10
N LEU A 406 3.68 -2.03 20.57
CA LEU A 406 2.48 -2.65 21.10
C LEU A 406 1.78 -3.44 19.99
N ILE A 407 1.60 -4.73 20.21
CA ILE A 407 0.91 -5.65 19.30
C ILE A 407 -0.21 -6.35 20.05
N THR A 408 -1.42 -6.40 19.47
CA THR A 408 -2.39 -7.43 19.83
C THR A 408 -2.41 -8.50 18.76
N ASP A 409 -2.48 -9.78 19.16
CA ASP A 409 -2.51 -10.86 18.17
C ASP A 409 -3.16 -12.13 18.72
N PHE A 410 -3.46 -13.04 17.79
CA PHE A 410 -3.99 -14.36 18.10
C PHE A 410 -2.86 -15.38 18.18
N CYS A 411 -2.83 -16.09 19.31
CA CYS A 411 -1.92 -17.16 19.60
C CYS A 411 -2.67 -18.50 19.59
N CYS A 412 -1.95 -19.61 19.46
CA CYS A 412 -2.50 -20.92 19.73
C CYS A 412 -2.22 -21.35 21.18
N GLY A 413 -3.09 -22.21 21.68
CA GLY A 413 -2.89 -22.88 22.97
C GLY A 413 -1.91 -24.05 22.86
N ASN A 414 -1.94 -24.93 23.86
CA ASN A 414 -1.09 -26.10 23.88
C ASN A 414 -1.62 -27.22 22.96
N THR A 415 -0.71 -28.05 22.46
CA THR A 415 -1.04 -29.27 21.71
C THR A 415 -1.67 -30.33 22.62
N PRO A 416 -2.51 -31.23 22.08
CA PRO A 416 -2.88 -31.40 20.67
C PRO A 416 -3.92 -30.39 20.23
N PHE A 417 -3.82 -29.98 18.95
CA PHE A 417 -4.79 -29.05 18.33
C PHE A 417 -6.04 -29.80 17.88
N SER A 418 -7.21 -29.18 18.08
CA SER A 418 -8.48 -29.69 17.56
C SER A 418 -8.56 -29.58 16.04
N GLN A 419 -9.37 -30.43 15.41
CA GLN A 419 -9.63 -30.32 13.97
C GLN A 419 -10.24 -28.97 13.60
N ASP A 420 -11.12 -28.43 14.44
CA ASP A 420 -11.74 -27.12 14.25
C ASP A 420 -10.70 -25.99 14.19
N LEU A 421 -9.66 -26.02 15.05
CA LEU A 421 -8.58 -25.04 14.99
C LEU A 421 -7.74 -25.19 13.72
N ILE A 422 -7.42 -26.42 13.34
CA ILE A 422 -6.63 -26.71 12.13
C ILE A 422 -7.38 -26.21 10.89
N ASP A 423 -8.68 -26.50 10.80
CA ASP A 423 -9.51 -26.10 9.65
C ASP A 423 -9.71 -24.58 9.64
N TYR A 424 -9.90 -23.95 10.79
CA TYR A 424 -9.96 -22.50 10.95
C TYR A 424 -8.64 -21.84 10.49
N ALA A 425 -7.50 -22.33 10.94
CA ALA A 425 -6.21 -21.78 10.55
C ALA A 425 -5.95 -21.97 9.04
N ARG A 426 -6.29 -23.14 8.49
CA ARG A 426 -6.12 -23.42 7.06
C ARG A 426 -7.01 -22.54 6.19
N SER A 427 -8.28 -22.35 6.56
CA SER A 427 -9.23 -21.57 5.77
C SER A 427 -8.85 -20.09 5.63
N GLY A 428 -8.24 -19.52 6.69
CA GLY A 428 -7.80 -18.11 6.71
C GLY A 428 -6.30 -17.93 6.43
N MET A 429 -5.56 -19.02 6.16
CA MET A 429 -4.10 -19.00 6.02
C MET A 429 -3.38 -18.42 7.26
N TYR A 430 -3.93 -18.70 8.45
CA TYR A 430 -3.40 -18.16 9.71
C TYR A 430 -2.21 -18.96 10.22
N THR A 431 -1.20 -18.24 10.68
CA THR A 431 -0.03 -18.78 11.39
C THR A 431 -0.05 -18.31 12.84
N MET A 432 -0.69 -19.09 13.70
CA MET A 432 -0.73 -18.81 15.14
C MET A 432 0.46 -19.46 15.84
N THR A 433 1.10 -18.73 16.72
CA THR A 433 2.29 -19.16 17.49
C THR A 433 1.89 -19.30 18.96
N PRO A 434 2.39 -20.30 19.72
CA PRO A 434 2.22 -20.36 21.17
C PRO A 434 2.75 -19.10 21.87
N ILE A 435 2.08 -18.68 22.94
CA ILE A 435 2.38 -17.39 23.61
C ILE A 435 3.86 -17.29 24.00
N GLN A 436 4.41 -18.34 24.61
CA GLN A 436 5.80 -18.33 25.07
C GLN A 436 6.79 -18.23 23.92
N GLU A 437 6.59 -19.04 22.87
CA GLU A 437 7.44 -18.98 21.68
C GLU A 437 7.37 -17.61 20.98
N TYR A 438 6.19 -16.99 21.01
CA TYR A 438 5.99 -15.67 20.40
C TYR A 438 6.73 -14.58 21.21
N ALA A 439 6.69 -14.61 22.54
CA ALA A 439 7.47 -13.71 23.39
C ALA A 439 8.99 -13.85 23.13
N GLU A 440 9.49 -15.08 23.01
CA GLU A 440 10.89 -15.34 22.69
C GLU A 440 11.33 -14.78 21.32
N LEU A 441 10.40 -14.64 20.34
CA LEU A 441 10.73 -14.01 19.06
C LEU A 441 11.07 -12.52 19.22
N PHE A 442 10.38 -11.80 20.12
CA PHE A 442 10.72 -10.39 20.41
C PHE A 442 12.13 -10.27 20.99
N GLU A 443 12.46 -11.10 21.98
CA GLU A 443 13.77 -11.10 22.62
C GLU A 443 14.88 -11.46 21.61
N LYS A 444 14.67 -12.48 20.77
CA LYS A 444 15.59 -12.88 19.70
C LYS A 444 15.82 -11.76 18.66
N CYS A 445 14.84 -10.89 18.44
CA CYS A 445 14.96 -9.73 17.58
C CYS A 445 15.62 -8.51 18.26
N GLY A 446 15.99 -8.62 19.55
CA GLY A 446 16.69 -7.58 20.30
C GLY A 446 15.81 -6.64 21.12
N PHE A 447 14.50 -6.88 21.18
CA PHE A 447 13.60 -6.14 22.06
C PHE A 447 13.84 -6.50 23.53
N ILE A 448 13.64 -5.54 24.42
CA ILE A 448 13.73 -5.67 25.86
C ILE A 448 12.38 -5.33 26.52
N GLU A 449 12.25 -5.63 27.82
CA GLU A 449 11.01 -5.39 28.59
C GLU A 449 9.78 -6.01 27.89
N VAL A 450 9.94 -7.22 27.40
CA VAL A 450 8.85 -7.93 26.72
C VAL A 450 7.80 -8.33 27.75
N HIS A 451 6.64 -7.69 27.66
CA HIS A 451 5.49 -7.96 28.52
C HIS A 451 4.36 -8.58 27.71
N VAL A 452 3.77 -9.65 28.23
CA VAL A 452 2.68 -10.38 27.57
C VAL A 452 1.49 -10.47 28.50
N GLU A 453 0.33 -10.06 28.04
CA GLU A 453 -0.94 -10.14 28.75
C GLU A 453 -1.94 -10.98 27.94
N ASP A 454 -2.35 -12.13 28.49
CA ASP A 454 -3.45 -12.94 27.90
C ASP A 454 -4.80 -12.30 28.26
N ARG A 455 -5.51 -11.81 27.25
CA ARG A 455 -6.82 -11.16 27.35
C ARG A 455 -7.91 -11.97 26.65
N SER A 456 -7.74 -13.30 26.62
CA SER A 456 -8.70 -14.21 25.99
C SER A 456 -10.11 -14.11 26.58
N ASP A 457 -10.23 -13.82 27.87
CA ASP A 457 -11.53 -13.60 28.52
C ASP A 457 -12.25 -12.38 27.98
N LEU A 458 -11.53 -11.28 27.78
CA LEU A 458 -12.07 -10.08 27.16
C LEU A 458 -12.49 -10.33 25.70
N TYR A 459 -11.67 -11.11 24.96
CA TYR A 459 -12.02 -11.50 23.59
C TYR A 459 -13.33 -12.31 23.54
N GLN A 460 -13.54 -13.22 24.50
CA GLN A 460 -14.81 -13.97 24.60
C GLN A 460 -16.01 -13.05 24.83
N GLN A 461 -15.87 -12.04 25.69
CA GLN A 461 -16.93 -11.03 25.92
C GLN A 461 -17.25 -10.28 24.63
N TYR A 462 -16.25 -9.84 23.87
CA TYR A 462 -16.47 -9.20 22.57
C TYR A 462 -17.18 -10.12 21.58
N CYS A 463 -16.78 -11.39 21.48
CA CYS A 463 -17.48 -12.35 20.62
C CYS A 463 -18.98 -12.49 20.99
N GLN A 464 -19.30 -12.55 22.29
CA GLN A 464 -20.68 -12.62 22.77
C GLN A 464 -21.47 -11.34 22.39
N ASN A 465 -20.87 -10.17 22.61
CA ASN A 465 -21.49 -8.90 22.24
C ASN A 465 -21.76 -8.79 20.72
N GLU A 466 -20.79 -9.23 19.89
CA GLU A 466 -20.94 -9.23 18.44
C GLU A 466 -22.06 -10.18 17.98
N ILE A 467 -22.18 -11.35 18.61
CA ILE A 467 -23.29 -12.30 18.36
C ILE A 467 -24.62 -11.62 18.69
N GLU A 468 -24.75 -10.99 19.86
CA GLU A 468 -25.98 -10.30 20.27
C GLU A 468 -26.36 -9.15 19.31
N ILE A 469 -25.36 -8.36 18.88
CA ILE A 469 -25.58 -7.27 17.91
C ILE A 469 -26.08 -7.84 16.58
N ALA A 470 -25.47 -8.93 16.09
CA ALA A 470 -25.90 -9.56 14.84
C ALA A 470 -27.32 -10.14 14.96
N GLU A 471 -27.64 -10.76 16.08
CA GLU A 471 -29.01 -11.30 16.33
C GLU A 471 -30.06 -10.19 16.41
N LYS A 472 -29.74 -9.03 17.02
CA LYS A 472 -30.60 -7.84 16.98
C LYS A 472 -30.78 -7.30 15.55
N ASN A 473 -29.70 -7.26 14.79
CA ASN A 473 -29.73 -6.77 13.40
C ASN A 473 -30.55 -7.69 12.46
N ARG A 474 -30.73 -8.97 12.79
CA ARG A 474 -31.61 -9.88 12.03
C ARG A 474 -33.07 -9.42 12.05
N MET A 475 -33.49 -8.71 13.08
CA MET A 475 -34.85 -8.19 13.26
C MET A 475 -35.00 -6.75 12.76
N ASN A 476 -33.90 -6.11 12.35
CA ASN A 476 -33.88 -4.73 11.87
C ASN A 476 -34.17 -4.67 10.36
N PRO A 477 -35.28 -4.11 9.90
CA PRO A 477 -35.63 -4.01 8.48
C PRO A 477 -34.67 -3.07 7.71
N ASN A 478 -33.93 -2.21 8.42
CA ASN A 478 -32.95 -1.27 7.85
C ASN A 478 -31.51 -1.81 7.93
N SER A 479 -31.31 -3.09 8.25
CA SER A 479 -29.99 -3.69 8.26
C SER A 479 -29.37 -3.64 6.86
N LYS A 480 -28.12 -3.20 6.77
CA LYS A 480 -27.32 -3.23 5.52
C LYS A 480 -26.92 -4.66 5.12
N LEU A 481 -27.06 -5.63 6.03
CA LEU A 481 -26.73 -7.04 5.82
C LEU A 481 -27.99 -7.87 5.66
N THR A 482 -27.91 -8.84 4.77
CA THR A 482 -28.97 -9.85 4.61
C THR A 482 -29.00 -10.80 5.80
N ARG A 483 -30.12 -11.49 5.99
CA ARG A 483 -30.24 -12.50 7.05
C ARG A 483 -29.20 -13.61 6.92
N GLN A 484 -28.91 -14.05 5.71
CA GLN A 484 -27.90 -15.09 5.45
C GLN A 484 -26.49 -14.62 5.85
N GLU A 485 -26.14 -13.37 5.55
CA GLU A 485 -24.85 -12.78 5.95
C GLU A 485 -24.71 -12.65 7.47
N LEU A 486 -25.79 -12.28 8.16
CA LEU A 486 -25.79 -12.22 9.62
C LEU A 486 -25.69 -13.62 10.26
N ASP A 487 -26.35 -14.63 9.69
CA ASP A 487 -26.24 -16.02 10.13
C ASP A 487 -24.82 -16.54 10.00
N GLU A 488 -24.13 -16.20 8.91
CA GLU A 488 -22.73 -16.54 8.69
C GLU A 488 -21.82 -15.85 9.72
N CYS A 489 -22.03 -14.56 9.99
CA CYS A 489 -21.29 -13.84 11.02
C CYS A 489 -21.43 -14.50 12.39
N VAL A 490 -22.67 -14.81 12.81
CA VAL A 490 -22.94 -15.48 14.09
C VAL A 490 -22.23 -16.84 14.16
N ARG A 491 -22.24 -17.62 13.08
CA ARG A 491 -21.56 -18.92 13.01
C ARG A 491 -20.04 -18.75 13.21
N GLN A 492 -19.43 -17.79 12.52
CA GLN A 492 -18.00 -17.50 12.62
C GLN A 492 -17.61 -17.04 14.04
N TRP A 493 -18.38 -16.16 14.65
CA TRP A 493 -18.10 -15.69 16.02
C TRP A 493 -18.31 -16.78 17.06
N LYS A 494 -19.31 -17.64 16.91
CA LYS A 494 -19.49 -18.81 17.78
C LYS A 494 -18.31 -19.79 17.69
N LEU A 495 -17.74 -20.02 16.49
CA LEU A 495 -16.54 -20.82 16.32
C LEU A 495 -15.33 -20.17 17.03
N LYS A 496 -15.10 -18.88 16.80
CA LYS A 496 -14.01 -18.12 17.45
C LYS A 496 -14.15 -18.13 18.98
N TYR A 497 -15.37 -17.96 19.48
CA TYR A 497 -15.67 -18.08 20.91
C TYR A 497 -15.34 -19.47 21.45
N SER A 498 -15.80 -20.54 20.80
CA SER A 498 -15.57 -21.93 21.20
C SER A 498 -14.08 -22.28 21.24
N LEU A 499 -13.33 -21.91 20.18
CA LEU A 499 -11.88 -22.13 20.13
C LEU A 499 -11.13 -21.37 21.23
N THR A 500 -11.59 -20.18 21.60
CA THR A 500 -10.97 -19.41 22.69
C THR A 500 -11.37 -19.99 24.05
N ASN A 501 -12.62 -20.35 24.25
CA ASN A 501 -13.12 -20.94 25.49
C ASN A 501 -12.46 -22.29 25.79
N SER A 502 -12.14 -23.10 24.78
CA SER A 502 -11.40 -24.35 24.94
C SER A 502 -9.89 -24.18 25.14
N GLY A 503 -9.39 -22.94 25.10
CA GLY A 503 -7.97 -22.65 25.22
C GLY A 503 -7.13 -22.98 23.98
N GLN A 504 -7.76 -23.41 22.89
CA GLN A 504 -7.09 -23.72 21.62
C GLN A 504 -6.61 -22.45 20.88
N ARG A 505 -7.33 -21.35 21.05
CA ARG A 505 -7.01 -20.03 20.52
C ARG A 505 -6.92 -19.05 21.68
N ARG A 506 -5.92 -18.19 21.66
CA ARG A 506 -5.66 -17.16 22.68
C ARG A 506 -5.61 -15.80 22.00
N TRP A 507 -5.93 -14.76 22.75
CA TRP A 507 -5.76 -13.38 22.31
C TRP A 507 -4.93 -12.61 23.32
N CYS A 508 -3.79 -12.07 22.86
CA CYS A 508 -2.76 -11.53 23.74
C CYS A 508 -2.37 -10.11 23.31
N ILE A 509 -1.93 -9.33 24.31
CA ILE A 509 -1.26 -8.05 24.13
C ILE A 509 0.23 -8.27 24.40
N PHE A 510 1.06 -7.80 23.49
CA PHE A 510 2.52 -7.79 23.59
C PHE A 510 3.01 -6.35 23.62
N GLU A 511 3.80 -6.00 24.62
CA GLU A 511 4.47 -4.71 24.74
C GLU A 511 5.97 -4.98 24.82
N ALA A 512 6.77 -4.14 24.15
CA ALA A 512 8.22 -4.27 24.15
C ALA A 512 8.89 -2.92 23.84
N LEU A 513 10.15 -2.80 24.21
CA LEU A 513 10.98 -1.62 23.95
C LEU A 513 12.17 -1.97 23.07
N LYS A 514 12.57 -1.03 22.20
CA LYS A 514 13.90 -1.08 21.60
C LYS A 514 14.89 -0.40 22.56
N PRO A 515 16.00 -1.04 22.94
CA PRO A 515 16.92 -0.49 23.93
C PRO A 515 17.49 0.88 23.51
N SER A 516 17.86 1.69 24.51
CA SER A 516 18.65 2.89 24.34
C SER A 516 20.00 2.55 23.73
N VAL A 517 20.64 3.53 23.09
CA VAL A 517 22.06 3.39 22.72
C VAL A 517 22.85 3.45 24.03
N SER A 518 23.39 2.32 24.50
CA SER A 518 24.41 2.36 25.53
C SER A 518 25.66 2.97 24.92
N PHE A 519 26.01 4.20 25.27
CA PHE A 519 27.36 4.67 25.12
C PHE A 519 28.22 3.83 26.08
N TYR A 520 28.76 2.71 25.59
CA TYR A 520 29.96 2.16 26.20
C TYR A 520 31.04 3.18 25.85
N GLU A 521 31.37 4.08 26.77
CA GLU A 521 32.66 4.73 26.82
C GLU A 521 33.70 3.59 26.84
N ASP A 522 34.48 3.50 25.77
CA ASP A 522 35.68 2.70 25.74
C ASP A 522 36.66 3.28 26.77
N ASP A 523 36.51 2.94 28.03
CA ASP A 523 37.51 3.11 29.08
C ASP A 523 38.64 2.10 28.90
N ASN A 524 39.21 2.07 27.70
CA ASN A 524 40.46 1.35 27.41
C ASN A 524 41.47 2.23 26.68
N ASN A 525 41.86 3.35 27.32
CA ASN A 525 43.10 4.05 26.99
C ASN A 525 43.71 4.64 28.26
N GLU A 526 44.20 3.75 29.13
CA GLU A 526 45.30 4.06 30.06
C GLU A 526 45.93 2.75 30.53
N GLN A 527 46.92 2.25 29.77
CA GLN A 527 48.12 1.62 30.34
C GLN A 527 49.20 1.48 29.25
#